data_d3a3b2b776a951e93c51479394e9158e
#
_entry.id   d3a3b2b776a951e93c51479394e9158e
#
_cell.length_a   1.000
_cell.length_b   1.000
_cell.length_c   1.000
_cell.angle_alpha   90.00
_cell.angle_beta   90.00
_cell.angle_gamma   90.00
#
_symmetry.space_group_name_H-M   'P 1'
#
loop_
_entity.id
_entity.type
_entity.pdbx_description
1 polymer ?
#
loop_
_entity_poly.entity_id
_entity_poly.type
_entity_poly.pdbx_seq_one_letter_code
_entity_poly.pdbx_strand_id
1 'polypeptide(L)'
;QAEDGIRDVERSRGLGDVYKRQILYIWFIGGILAATSGILISVQQAIITPVMGWKILIPLFAAVIVGGIGNPIGALMGGLLIGITGELATGWINPSYKPAVYFLVLLIVLLLRPNGILGSKGRQF
;
A
#
# COMPACT_ATOMS: atom_id res chain seq x y z
N GLN A 1 -24.61 7.44 -39.36
CA GLN A 1 -23.68 8.29 -38.65
C GLN A 1 -24.16 8.60 -37.26
N ALA A 2 -25.45 8.92 -37.11
CA ALA A 2 -26.02 9.10 -35.79
C ALA A 2 -25.97 7.81 -34.99
N GLU A 3 -26.12 6.68 -35.64
CA GLU A 3 -26.05 5.39 -34.98
C GLU A 3 -24.64 5.11 -34.43
N ASP A 4 -23.62 5.49 -35.19
CA ASP A 4 -22.25 5.29 -34.75
C ASP A 4 -21.96 6.13 -33.50
N GLY A 5 -22.47 7.36 -33.45
CA GLY A 5 -22.30 8.20 -32.29
C GLY A 5 -23.00 7.65 -31.06
N ILE A 6 -24.19 7.10 -31.27
CA ILE A 6 -24.96 6.48 -30.18
C ILE A 6 -24.26 5.25 -29.66
N ARG A 7 -23.73 4.43 -30.54
CA ARG A 7 -22.98 3.24 -30.12
C ARG A 7 -21.74 3.60 -29.33
N ASP A 8 -21.04 4.62 -29.76
CA ASP A 8 -19.84 5.08 -29.07
C ASP A 8 -20.17 5.57 -27.67
N VAL A 9 -21.29 6.30 -27.52
CA VAL A 9 -21.74 6.78 -26.22
C VAL A 9 -22.11 5.61 -25.31
N GLU A 10 -22.84 4.64 -25.84
CA GLU A 10 -23.21 3.46 -25.07
C GLU A 10 -22.00 2.67 -24.63
N ARG A 11 -21.02 2.54 -25.52
CA ARG A 11 -19.78 1.84 -25.21
C ARG A 11 -19.00 2.56 -24.11
N SER A 12 -18.94 3.87 -24.19
CA SER A 12 -18.28 4.69 -23.17
C SER A 12 -18.98 4.56 -21.83
N ARG A 13 -20.28 4.51 -21.82
CA ARG A 13 -21.05 4.34 -20.58
C ARG A 13 -20.77 2.98 -19.96
N GLY A 14 -20.74 1.93 -20.78
CA GLY A 14 -20.43 0.59 -20.30
C GLY A 14 -19.04 0.51 -19.69
N LEU A 15 -18.08 1.12 -20.34
CA LEU A 15 -16.71 1.15 -19.83
C LEU A 15 -16.61 1.96 -18.54
N GLY A 16 -17.35 3.06 -18.45
CA GLY A 16 -17.38 3.87 -17.26
C GLY A 16 -17.98 3.14 -16.08
N ASP A 17 -19.03 2.37 -16.31
CA ASP A 17 -19.70 1.59 -15.27
C ASP A 17 -18.78 0.49 -14.76
N VAL A 18 -18.08 -0.20 -15.63
CA VAL A 18 -17.13 -1.24 -15.25
C VAL A 18 -15.99 -0.62 -14.44
N TYR A 19 -15.52 0.52 -14.88
CA TYR A 19 -14.45 1.22 -14.20
C TYR A 19 -14.88 1.68 -12.80
N LYS A 20 -16.08 2.23 -12.69
CA LYS A 20 -16.62 2.66 -11.41
C LYS A 20 -16.77 1.50 -10.45
N ARG A 21 -17.26 0.37 -10.96
CA ARG A 21 -17.43 -0.83 -10.14
C ARG A 21 -16.10 -1.33 -9.63
N GLN A 22 -15.08 -1.31 -10.48
CA GLN A 22 -13.73 -1.70 -10.11
C GLN A 22 -13.17 -0.81 -9.02
N ILE A 23 -13.37 0.50 -9.14
CA ILE A 23 -12.92 1.46 -8.13
C ILE A 23 -13.63 1.22 -6.81
N LEU A 24 -14.92 0.95 -6.84
CA LEU A 24 -15.69 0.65 -5.63
C LEU A 24 -15.16 -0.60 -4.92
N TYR A 25 -14.84 -1.63 -5.68
CA TYR A 25 -14.27 -2.85 -5.10
C TYR A 25 -12.91 -2.57 -4.46
N ILE A 26 -12.09 -1.80 -5.11
CA ILE A 26 -10.77 -1.44 -4.59
C ILE A 26 -10.91 -0.67 -3.28
N TRP A 27 -11.78 0.32 -3.24
CA TRP A 27 -12.03 1.10 -2.03
C TRP A 27 -12.60 0.25 -0.90
N PHE A 28 -13.49 -0.65 -1.25
CA PHE A 28 -14.12 -1.54 -0.27
C PHE A 28 -13.10 -2.47 0.36
N ILE A 29 -12.29 -3.12 -0.48
CA ILE A 29 -11.24 -4.01 -0.01
C ILE A 29 -10.20 -3.24 0.80
N GLY A 30 -9.81 -2.08 0.34
CA GLY A 30 -8.87 -1.22 1.05
C GLY A 30 -9.40 -0.80 2.40
N GLY A 31 -10.68 -0.47 2.49
CA GLY A 31 -11.33 -0.14 3.76
C GLY A 31 -11.35 -1.31 4.73
N ILE A 32 -11.64 -2.50 4.25
CA ILE A 32 -11.62 -3.71 5.08
C ILE A 32 -10.22 -3.98 5.61
N LEU A 33 -9.22 -3.89 4.75
CA LEU A 33 -7.84 -4.12 5.14
C LEU A 33 -7.37 -3.05 6.13
N ALA A 34 -7.74 -1.81 5.92
CA ALA A 34 -7.39 -0.72 6.82
C ALA A 34 -8.03 -0.91 8.20
N ALA A 35 -9.30 -1.28 8.23
CA ALA A 35 -10.01 -1.53 9.48
C ALA A 35 -9.41 -2.71 10.24
N THR A 36 -9.09 -3.79 9.54
CA THR A 36 -8.46 -4.96 10.15
C THR A 36 -7.10 -4.58 10.74
N SER A 37 -6.31 -3.82 9.99
CA SER A 37 -5.00 -3.36 10.43
C SER A 37 -5.13 -2.47 11.68
N GLY A 38 -6.10 -1.57 11.70
CA GLY A 38 -6.36 -0.71 12.86
C GLY A 38 -6.75 -1.50 14.09
N ILE A 39 -7.59 -2.52 13.93
CA ILE A 39 -8.00 -3.39 15.02
C ILE A 39 -6.79 -4.15 15.57
N LEU A 40 -5.98 -4.71 14.72
CA LEU A 40 -4.78 -5.46 15.14
C LEU A 40 -3.81 -4.57 15.90
N ILE A 41 -3.60 -3.36 15.43
CA ILE A 41 -2.72 -2.42 16.10
C ILE A 41 -3.29 -2.01 17.46
N SER A 42 -4.60 -1.78 17.52
CA SER A 42 -5.26 -1.43 18.79
C SER A 42 -5.13 -2.52 19.82
N VAL A 43 -5.27 -3.77 19.40
CA VAL A 43 -5.11 -4.91 20.29
C VAL A 43 -3.67 -5.00 20.78
N GLN A 44 -2.73 -4.80 19.89
CA GLN A 44 -1.32 -4.86 20.24
C GLN A 44 -0.93 -3.78 21.24
N GLN A 45 -1.43 -2.58 21.07
CA GLN A 45 -1.12 -1.46 21.96
C GLN A 45 -2.04 -1.38 23.17
N ALA A 46 -3.15 -2.12 23.13
CA ALA A 46 -4.20 -2.13 24.16
C ALA A 46 -4.82 -0.74 24.39
N ILE A 47 -4.69 0.13 23.40
CA ILE A 47 -5.17 1.51 23.47
C ILE A 47 -5.62 1.95 22.09
N ILE A 48 -6.71 2.71 22.03
CA ILE A 48 -7.16 3.34 20.81
C ILE A 48 -6.98 4.84 20.95
N THR A 49 -6.14 5.42 20.10
CA THR A 49 -5.92 6.86 20.12
C THR A 49 -6.22 7.44 18.76
N PRO A 50 -6.67 8.71 18.69
CA PRO A 50 -6.92 9.31 17.39
C PRO A 50 -5.67 9.48 16.52
N VAL A 51 -4.50 9.50 17.14
CA VAL A 51 -3.24 9.72 16.42
C VAL A 51 -2.53 8.43 16.01
N MET A 52 -3.13 7.27 16.32
CA MET A 52 -2.45 6.01 16.00
C MET A 52 -2.27 5.80 14.51
N GLY A 53 -3.24 6.24 13.71
CA GLY A 53 -3.11 6.16 12.26
C GLY A 53 -2.01 7.03 11.71
N TRP A 54 -1.81 8.19 12.34
CA TRP A 54 -0.75 9.10 11.95
C TRP A 54 0.63 8.49 12.15
N LYS A 55 0.80 7.75 13.23
CA LYS A 55 2.08 7.09 13.53
C LYS A 55 2.42 5.99 12.55
N ILE A 56 1.43 5.44 11.87
CA ILE A 56 1.63 4.35 10.92
C ILE A 56 1.98 4.87 9.52
N LEU A 57 1.84 6.16 9.27
CA LEU A 57 2.06 6.71 7.94
C LEU A 57 3.45 6.38 7.39
N ILE A 58 4.49 6.55 8.18
CA ILE A 58 5.86 6.29 7.73
C ILE A 58 6.06 4.83 7.32
N PRO A 59 5.74 3.85 8.19
CA PRO A 59 5.87 2.44 7.78
C PRO A 59 4.93 2.08 6.64
N LEU A 60 3.77 2.70 6.55
CA LEU A 60 2.82 2.45 5.48
C LEU A 60 3.41 2.86 4.13
N PHE A 61 3.92 4.07 4.03
CA PHE A 61 4.55 4.54 2.80
C PHE A 61 5.79 3.71 2.46
N ALA A 62 6.57 3.37 3.48
CA ALA A 62 7.75 2.54 3.27
C ALA A 62 7.35 1.18 2.69
N ALA A 63 6.30 0.58 3.22
CA ALA A 63 5.82 -0.72 2.74
C ALA A 63 5.38 -0.65 1.27
N VAL A 64 4.64 0.39 0.92
CA VAL A 64 4.13 0.55 -0.45
C VAL A 64 5.28 0.82 -1.42
N ILE A 65 6.20 1.67 -1.05
CA ILE A 65 7.33 2.03 -1.91
C ILE A 65 8.27 0.83 -2.07
N VAL A 66 8.56 0.14 -0.98
CA VAL A 66 9.42 -1.05 -1.00
C VAL A 66 8.82 -2.14 -1.87
N GLY A 67 7.52 -2.32 -1.76
CA GLY A 67 6.84 -3.35 -2.53
C GLY A 67 6.67 -3.02 -4.01
N GLY A 68 6.72 -1.75 -4.34
CA GLY A 68 6.47 -1.28 -5.71
C GLY A 68 5.10 -0.67 -5.86
N ILE A 69 5.07 0.60 -6.20
CA ILE A 69 3.82 1.34 -6.35
C ILE A 69 3.03 0.77 -7.52
N GLY A 70 1.74 0.56 -7.30
CA GLY A 70 0.87 0.03 -8.35
C GLY A 70 0.75 -1.47 -8.38
N ASN A 71 1.44 -2.18 -7.52
CA ASN A 71 1.38 -3.64 -7.45
C ASN A 71 0.85 -4.06 -6.08
N PRO A 72 -0.40 -4.56 -5.99
CA PRO A 72 -0.97 -4.94 -4.69
C PRO A 72 -0.20 -6.08 -4.00
N ILE A 73 0.28 -7.03 -4.78
CA ILE A 73 1.07 -8.14 -4.24
C ILE A 73 2.41 -7.61 -3.73
N GLY A 74 2.99 -6.68 -4.46
CA GLY A 74 4.21 -6.01 -4.04
C GLY A 74 4.03 -5.28 -2.73
N ALA A 75 2.92 -4.56 -2.58
CA ALA A 75 2.62 -3.85 -1.34
C ALA A 75 2.49 -4.81 -0.16
N LEU A 76 1.88 -5.95 -0.37
CA LEU A 76 1.76 -6.99 0.65
C LEU A 76 3.14 -7.51 1.07
N MET A 77 3.97 -7.84 0.11
CA MET A 77 5.32 -8.32 0.39
C MET A 77 6.17 -7.25 1.06
N GLY A 78 6.04 -6.00 0.59
CA GLY A 78 6.74 -4.88 1.21
C GLY A 78 6.31 -4.66 2.65
N GLY A 79 5.01 -4.78 2.91
CA GLY A 79 4.48 -4.67 4.27
C GLY A 79 5.01 -5.74 5.19
N LEU A 80 5.07 -6.98 4.71
CA LEU A 80 5.63 -8.07 5.48
C LEU A 80 7.12 -7.84 5.76
N LEU A 81 7.86 -7.42 4.75
CA LEU A 81 9.29 -7.15 4.91
C LEU A 81 9.53 -6.05 5.94
N ILE A 82 8.85 -4.94 5.80
CA ILE A 82 8.97 -3.80 6.71
C ILE A 82 8.55 -4.18 8.12
N GLY A 83 7.44 -4.89 8.26
CA GLY A 83 6.94 -5.30 9.56
C GLY A 83 7.88 -6.25 10.27
N ILE A 84 8.35 -7.27 9.57
CA ILE A 84 9.26 -8.25 10.15
C ILE A 84 10.58 -7.58 10.52
N THR A 85 11.11 -6.74 9.64
CA THR A 85 12.36 -6.04 9.90
C THR A 85 12.24 -5.12 11.11
N GLY A 86 11.12 -4.40 11.20
CA GLY A 86 10.88 -3.51 12.34
C GLY A 86 10.83 -4.25 13.66
N GLU A 87 10.10 -5.37 13.68
CA GLU A 87 9.97 -6.17 14.90
C GLU A 87 11.30 -6.84 15.31
N LEU A 88 12.05 -7.34 14.34
CA LEU A 88 13.35 -7.92 14.63
C LEU A 88 14.31 -6.86 15.16
N ALA A 89 14.24 -5.66 14.62
CA ALA A 89 15.11 -4.58 15.05
C ALA A 89 14.86 -4.18 16.49
N THR A 90 13.61 -4.28 16.97
CA THR A 90 13.32 -3.93 18.37
C THR A 90 13.94 -4.88 19.36
N GLY A 91 14.31 -6.07 18.93
CA GLY A 91 15.05 -7.00 19.79
C GLY A 91 16.48 -6.58 20.04
N TRP A 92 17.03 -5.73 19.17
CA TRP A 92 18.43 -5.28 19.25
C TRP A 92 18.54 -3.80 19.56
N ILE A 93 17.55 -3.02 19.14
CA ILE A 93 17.54 -1.58 19.23
C ILE A 93 16.31 -1.14 20.02
N ASN A 94 16.41 0.02 20.65
CA ASN A 94 15.28 0.61 21.35
C ASN A 94 14.08 0.78 20.38
N PRO A 95 12.87 0.40 20.79
CA PRO A 95 11.70 0.56 19.93
C PRO A 95 11.45 1.98 19.44
N SER A 96 12.00 2.97 20.11
CA SER A 96 11.89 4.37 19.66
C SER A 96 12.55 4.60 18.31
N TYR A 97 13.44 3.73 17.89
CA TYR A 97 14.15 3.85 16.62
C TYR A 97 13.47 3.10 15.47
N LYS A 98 12.27 2.56 15.70
CA LYS A 98 11.54 1.87 14.63
C LYS A 98 11.39 2.70 13.35
N PRO A 99 10.99 3.97 13.44
CA PRO A 99 10.87 4.77 12.20
C PRO A 99 12.19 4.87 11.44
N ALA A 100 13.31 4.95 12.15
CA ALA A 100 14.63 5.00 11.52
C ALA A 100 14.93 3.69 10.79
N VAL A 101 14.53 2.56 11.37
CA VAL A 101 14.71 1.25 10.74
C VAL A 101 13.90 1.17 9.45
N TYR A 102 12.67 1.63 9.47
CA TYR A 102 11.82 1.64 8.29
C TYR A 102 12.43 2.47 7.17
N PHE A 103 12.93 3.66 7.51
CA PHE A 103 13.61 4.51 6.55
C PHE A 103 14.87 3.87 5.99
N LEU A 104 15.62 3.22 6.85
CA LEU A 104 16.85 2.54 6.42
C LEU A 104 16.54 1.45 5.39
N VAL A 105 15.55 0.62 5.70
CA VAL A 105 15.12 -0.44 4.78
C VAL A 105 14.64 0.16 3.47
N LEU A 106 13.87 1.23 3.54
CA LEU A 106 13.36 1.92 2.37
C LEU A 106 14.51 2.42 1.50
N LEU A 107 15.49 3.06 2.09
CA LEU A 107 16.65 3.56 1.37
C LEU A 107 17.44 2.44 0.71
N ILE A 108 17.67 1.35 1.45
CA ILE A 108 18.40 0.22 0.91
C ILE A 108 17.68 -0.37 -0.30
N VAL A 109 16.37 -0.57 -0.19
CA VAL A 109 15.59 -1.14 -1.28
C VAL A 109 15.58 -0.20 -2.48
N LEU A 110 15.42 1.09 -2.26
CA LEU A 110 15.41 2.06 -3.34
C LEU A 110 16.74 2.12 -4.07
N LEU A 111 17.84 1.97 -3.35
CA LEU A 111 19.16 1.96 -3.96
C LEU A 111 19.38 0.70 -4.80
N LEU A 112 18.87 -0.44 -4.33
CA LEU A 112 19.03 -1.70 -5.03
C LEU A 112 18.00 -1.87 -6.14
N ARG A 113 16.77 -1.45 -5.90
CA ARG A 113 15.67 -1.56 -6.85
C ARG A 113 14.80 -0.32 -6.78
N PRO A 114 15.05 0.65 -7.65
CA PRO A 114 14.29 1.91 -7.60
C PRO A 114 12.79 1.73 -7.79
N ASN A 115 12.37 0.65 -8.47
CA ASN A 115 10.95 0.39 -8.71
C ASN A 115 10.30 -0.41 -7.60
N GLY A 116 11.06 -0.77 -6.56
CA GLY A 116 10.57 -1.64 -5.50
C GLY A 116 10.82 -3.09 -5.82
N ILE A 117 10.50 -3.97 -4.88
CA ILE A 117 10.82 -5.41 -5.00
C ILE A 117 10.07 -6.01 -6.18
N LEU A 118 8.78 -5.75 -6.28
CA LEU A 118 7.94 -6.27 -7.34
C LEU A 118 7.52 -5.18 -8.32
N GLY A 119 8.26 -4.10 -8.36
CA GLY A 119 7.98 -3.02 -9.29
C GLY A 119 8.17 -3.46 -10.72
N SER A 120 7.38 -2.89 -11.60
CA SER A 120 7.37 -3.26 -13.01
C SER A 120 8.53 -2.61 -13.74
N LYS A 121 9.57 -3.37 -14.02
CA LYS A 121 10.73 -2.86 -14.72
C LYS A 121 10.48 -2.68 -16.21
N GLY A 122 9.76 -3.62 -16.79
CA GLY A 122 9.56 -3.61 -18.22
C GLY A 122 8.64 -2.51 -18.71
N ARG A 123 8.06 -1.77 -17.81
CA ARG A 123 7.11 -0.74 -18.16
C ARG A 123 7.69 0.64 -18.10
N GLN A 124 8.94 0.71 -18.31
CA GLN A 124 9.61 1.98 -18.43
C GLN A 124 9.31 2.58 -19.78
N PHE A 125 8.75 3.69 -19.83
CA PHE A 125 8.48 4.37 -21.09
C PHE A 125 8.60 5.85 -20.97
#